data_c477c821a34e4498e8997577fa7d2e5f
#
_entry.id   c477c821a34e4498e8997577fa7d2e5f
#
_cell.length_a   1.000
_cell.length_b   1.000
_cell.length_c   1.000
_cell.angle_alpha   90.00
_cell.angle_beta   90.00
_cell.angle_gamma   90.00
#
_symmetry.space_group_name_H-M   'P 1'
#
loop_
_entity.id
_entity.type
_entity.pdbx_description
1 polymer ?
#
loop_
_entity_poly.entity_id
_entity_poly.type
_entity_poly.pdbx_seq_one_letter_code
_entity_poly.pdbx_strand_id
1 'polypeptide(L)'
;MAVLISLIGIIIYVSFRFRFNYAISGIVALVHDVLVTIIFFGIFKLQIDSVFIAAILTIIGYSINDTIVTFDMVRRNYNERNITKKEELPELVNDSVRLTFFRSLMTTATTIVPIICLIVLGSNEILNFNIALLVGFIAGVFSSIYISNSLWLILEGRRLGKPKSKETKKEEKEEMQIKGINC
;
A
#
# COMPACT_ATOMS: atom_id res chain seq x y z
N MET A 1 -22.87 3.88 3.46
CA MET A 1 -22.35 4.71 4.58
C MET A 1 -21.11 4.09 5.23
N ALA A 2 -21.15 2.82 5.71
CA ALA A 2 -20.02 2.17 6.39
C ALA A 2 -18.71 2.18 5.59
N VAL A 3 -18.73 1.87 4.29
CA VAL A 3 -17.55 1.90 3.41
C VAL A 3 -16.93 3.30 3.33
N LEU A 4 -17.76 4.34 3.20
CA LEU A 4 -17.26 5.72 3.15
C LEU A 4 -16.61 6.15 4.47
N ILE A 5 -17.21 5.82 5.60
CA ILE A 5 -16.65 6.13 6.92
C ILE A 5 -15.31 5.39 7.11
N SER A 6 -15.25 4.11 6.73
CA SER A 6 -14.03 3.31 6.79
C SER A 6 -12.92 3.90 5.92
N LEU A 7 -13.21 4.27 4.66
CA LEU A 7 -12.25 4.90 3.76
C LEU A 7 -11.74 6.24 4.31
N ILE A 8 -12.63 7.08 4.85
CA ILE A 8 -12.23 8.35 5.48
C ILE A 8 -11.30 8.08 6.68
N GLY A 9 -11.64 7.13 7.55
CA GLY A 9 -10.79 6.74 8.68
C GLY A 9 -9.41 6.26 8.24
N ILE A 10 -9.35 5.45 7.19
CA ILE A 10 -8.10 4.95 6.62
C ILE A 10 -7.27 6.11 6.01
N ILE A 11 -7.91 7.01 5.26
CA ILE A 11 -7.23 8.18 4.68
C ILE A 11 -6.62 9.04 5.78
N ILE A 12 -7.38 9.32 6.84
CA ILE A 12 -6.90 10.09 7.99
C ILE A 12 -5.71 9.38 8.64
N TYR A 13 -5.85 8.09 8.96
CA TYR A 13 -4.78 7.30 9.58
C TYR A 13 -3.50 7.28 8.75
N VAL A 14 -3.60 6.98 7.45
CA VAL A 14 -2.44 6.90 6.56
C VAL A 14 -1.80 8.27 6.34
N SER A 15 -2.60 9.34 6.26
CA SER A 15 -2.09 10.71 6.12
C SER A 15 -1.33 11.19 7.35
N PHE A 16 -1.76 10.79 8.56
CA PHE A 16 -1.02 11.08 9.80
C PHE A 16 0.24 10.23 9.92
N ARG A 17 0.19 8.97 9.51
CA ARG A 17 1.29 8.00 9.69
C ARG A 17 2.39 8.14 8.64
N PHE A 18 2.03 8.55 7.42
CA PHE A 18 2.92 8.58 6.27
C PHE A 18 2.92 9.91 5.54
N ARG A 19 4.00 10.20 4.80
CA ARG A 19 4.05 11.34 3.87
C ARG A 19 3.03 11.15 2.74
N PHE A 20 2.56 12.25 2.16
CA PHE A 20 1.51 12.30 1.15
C PHE A 20 1.69 11.31 -0.03
N ASN A 21 2.92 11.11 -0.52
CA ASN A 21 3.18 10.18 -1.63
C ASN A 21 2.86 8.73 -1.27
N TYR A 22 3.14 8.29 -0.02
CA TYR A 22 2.76 6.96 0.47
C TYR A 22 1.25 6.82 0.60
N ALA A 23 0.57 7.86 1.10
CA ALA A 23 -0.87 7.85 1.28
C ALA A 23 -1.60 7.67 -0.05
N ILE A 24 -1.25 8.45 -1.08
CA ILE A 24 -1.84 8.32 -2.41
C ILE A 24 -1.60 6.91 -2.98
N SER A 25 -0.37 6.41 -2.89
CA SER A 25 -0.01 5.10 -3.45
C SER A 25 -0.77 3.97 -2.77
N GLY A 26 -0.94 4.04 -1.44
CA GLY A 26 -1.73 3.06 -0.69
C GLY A 26 -3.22 3.11 -1.03
N ILE A 27 -3.81 4.31 -1.13
CA ILE A 27 -5.23 4.46 -1.49
C ILE A 27 -5.50 3.90 -2.90
N VAL A 28 -4.63 4.16 -3.88
CA VAL A 28 -4.80 3.62 -5.24
C VAL A 28 -4.73 2.10 -5.23
N ALA A 29 -3.83 1.50 -4.44
CA ALA A 29 -3.77 0.05 -4.27
C ALA A 29 -5.06 -0.52 -3.67
N LEU A 30 -5.63 0.12 -2.64
CA LEU A 30 -6.91 -0.28 -2.04
C LEU A 30 -8.07 -0.20 -3.03
N VAL A 31 -8.15 0.87 -3.80
CA VAL A 31 -9.18 1.03 -4.84
C VAL A 31 -9.06 -0.08 -5.88
N HIS A 32 -7.84 -0.43 -6.29
CA HIS A 32 -7.61 -1.56 -7.18
C HIS A 32 -8.17 -2.88 -6.62
N ASP A 33 -7.91 -3.20 -5.34
CA ASP A 33 -8.35 -4.46 -4.73
C ASP A 33 -9.87 -4.57 -4.67
N VAL A 34 -10.52 -3.47 -4.30
CA VAL A 34 -11.99 -3.38 -4.31
C VAL A 34 -12.56 -3.54 -5.73
N LEU A 35 -11.96 -2.86 -6.72
CA LEU A 35 -12.39 -2.95 -8.11
C LEU A 35 -12.23 -4.37 -8.67
N VAL A 36 -11.10 -5.02 -8.43
CA VAL A 36 -10.86 -6.42 -8.84
C VAL A 36 -11.93 -7.33 -8.26
N THR A 37 -12.25 -7.18 -6.96
CA THR A 37 -13.29 -8.00 -6.31
C THR A 37 -14.67 -7.75 -6.90
N ILE A 38 -15.05 -6.48 -7.14
CA ILE A 38 -16.34 -6.13 -7.76
C ILE A 38 -16.43 -6.66 -9.18
N ILE A 39 -15.37 -6.50 -9.98
CA ILE A 39 -15.34 -6.98 -11.38
C ILE A 39 -15.46 -8.50 -11.41
N PHE A 40 -14.76 -9.21 -10.51
CA PHE A 40 -14.87 -10.67 -10.42
C PHE A 40 -16.32 -11.10 -10.14
N PHE A 41 -16.99 -10.47 -9.17
CA PHE A 41 -18.39 -10.75 -8.85
C PHE A 41 -19.32 -10.45 -10.04
N GLY A 42 -19.05 -9.37 -10.78
CA GLY A 42 -19.82 -9.02 -11.99
C GLY A 42 -19.67 -10.05 -13.12
N ILE A 43 -18.43 -10.52 -13.37
CA ILE A 43 -18.15 -11.53 -14.41
C ILE A 43 -18.83 -12.85 -14.10
N PHE A 44 -18.76 -13.33 -12.87
CA PHE A 44 -19.35 -14.61 -12.42
C PHE A 44 -20.81 -14.47 -12.01
N LYS A 45 -21.41 -13.28 -12.11
CA LYS A 45 -22.80 -12.99 -11.74
C LYS A 45 -23.16 -13.43 -10.33
N LEU A 46 -22.20 -13.27 -9.40
CA LEU A 46 -22.40 -13.60 -7.98
C LEU A 46 -23.26 -12.52 -7.32
N GLN A 47 -24.05 -12.92 -6.32
CA GLN A 47 -24.92 -12.00 -5.60
C GLN A 47 -24.11 -11.02 -4.75
N ILE A 48 -24.49 -9.74 -4.85
CA ILE A 48 -23.93 -8.64 -4.05
C ILE A 48 -24.97 -8.26 -3.03
N ASP A 49 -24.73 -8.61 -1.79
CA ASP A 49 -25.60 -8.38 -0.64
C ASP A 49 -24.88 -7.58 0.47
N SER A 50 -25.49 -7.45 1.63
CA SER A 50 -24.89 -6.79 2.79
C SER A 50 -23.64 -7.52 3.30
N VAL A 51 -23.56 -8.84 3.11
CA VAL A 51 -22.41 -9.66 3.51
C VAL A 51 -21.22 -9.39 2.59
N PHE A 52 -21.47 -9.15 1.30
CA PHE A 52 -20.43 -8.70 0.37
C PHE A 52 -19.81 -7.36 0.79
N ILE A 53 -20.62 -6.42 1.31
CA ILE A 53 -20.08 -5.14 1.83
C ILE A 53 -19.15 -5.39 3.02
N ALA A 54 -19.49 -6.33 3.90
CA ALA A 54 -18.62 -6.71 5.01
C ALA A 54 -17.30 -7.33 4.51
N ALA A 55 -17.34 -8.14 3.44
CA ALA A 55 -16.15 -8.67 2.80
C ALA A 55 -15.25 -7.54 2.26
N ILE A 56 -15.81 -6.56 1.55
CA ILE A 56 -15.06 -5.40 1.04
C ILE A 56 -14.36 -4.63 2.17
N LEU A 57 -15.06 -4.38 3.29
CA LEU A 57 -14.45 -3.71 4.45
C LEU A 57 -13.29 -4.53 5.03
N THR A 58 -13.46 -5.85 5.09
CA THR A 58 -12.40 -6.75 5.56
C THR A 58 -11.20 -6.76 4.61
N ILE A 59 -11.42 -6.79 3.30
CA ILE A 59 -10.37 -6.71 2.27
C ILE A 59 -9.59 -5.40 2.41
N ILE A 60 -10.28 -4.27 2.55
CA ILE A 60 -9.65 -2.96 2.73
C ILE A 60 -8.76 -2.97 3.98
N GLY A 61 -9.29 -3.45 5.12
CA GLY A 61 -8.53 -3.51 6.38
C GLY A 61 -7.31 -4.44 6.31
N TYR A 62 -7.42 -5.55 5.60
CA TYR A 62 -6.33 -6.50 5.41
C TYR A 62 -5.25 -5.95 4.46
N SER A 63 -5.66 -5.45 3.32
CA SER A 63 -4.74 -4.94 2.28
C SER A 63 -3.97 -3.71 2.77
N ILE A 64 -4.60 -2.79 3.51
CA ILE A 64 -3.89 -1.63 4.05
C ILE A 64 -2.80 -2.04 5.05
N ASN A 65 -3.04 -3.08 5.87
CA ASN A 65 -2.04 -3.56 6.81
C ASN A 65 -0.77 -4.05 6.10
N ASP A 66 -0.91 -4.81 5.03
CA ASP A 66 0.23 -5.31 4.24
C ASP A 66 0.98 -4.16 3.52
N THR A 67 0.24 -3.22 2.94
CA THR A 67 0.81 -2.00 2.32
C THR A 67 1.60 -1.17 3.32
N ILE A 68 1.09 -0.99 4.55
CA ILE A 68 1.79 -0.25 5.62
C ILE A 68 3.12 -0.91 5.97
N VAL A 69 3.14 -2.23 6.10
CA VAL A 69 4.36 -2.98 6.42
C VAL A 69 5.43 -2.81 5.34
N THR A 70 5.03 -2.87 4.09
CA THR A 70 5.96 -2.66 2.97
C THR A 70 6.46 -1.22 2.92
N PHE A 71 5.59 -0.25 3.13
CA PHE A 71 5.98 1.17 3.18
C PHE A 71 6.86 1.53 4.37
N ASP A 72 6.66 0.90 5.53
CA ASP A 72 7.55 1.10 6.69
C ASP A 72 8.97 0.61 6.35
N MET A 73 9.11 -0.51 5.63
CA MET A 73 10.41 -1.00 5.17
C MET A 73 11.04 -0.05 4.14
N VAL A 74 10.28 0.40 3.14
CA VAL A 74 10.75 1.38 2.15
C VAL A 74 11.20 2.66 2.85
N ARG A 75 10.42 3.18 3.80
CA ARG A 75 10.74 4.39 4.56
C ARG A 75 11.98 4.22 5.41
N ARG A 76 12.13 3.08 6.07
CA ARG A 76 13.31 2.76 6.89
C ARG A 76 14.57 2.73 6.03
N ASN A 77 14.58 1.97 4.95
CA ASN A 77 15.70 1.88 4.02
C ASN A 77 16.02 3.25 3.38
N TYR A 78 14.97 4.05 3.06
CA TYR A 78 15.13 5.40 2.55
C TYR A 78 15.90 6.31 3.50
N ASN A 79 15.59 6.26 4.79
CA ASN A 79 16.25 7.06 5.81
C ASN A 79 17.67 6.54 6.13
N GLU A 80 17.86 5.22 6.20
CA GLU A 80 19.16 4.59 6.48
C GLU A 80 20.17 4.86 5.37
N ARG A 81 19.74 4.81 4.10
CA ARG A 81 20.62 5.06 2.93
C ARG A 81 20.78 6.55 2.61
N ASN A 82 20.08 7.46 3.29
CA ASN A 82 20.09 8.91 3.01
C ASN A 82 19.90 9.24 1.53
N ILE A 83 18.88 8.65 0.90
CA ILE A 83 18.62 8.76 -0.53
C ILE A 83 18.41 10.23 -0.94
N THR A 84 19.24 10.71 -1.84
CA THR A 84 19.18 12.07 -2.37
C THR A 84 18.98 12.12 -3.88
N LYS A 85 19.29 11.01 -4.59
CA LYS A 85 19.21 10.91 -6.03
C LYS A 85 18.06 10.02 -6.47
N LYS A 86 17.42 10.39 -7.57
CA LYS A 86 16.32 9.64 -8.16
C LYS A 86 16.75 8.24 -8.63
N GLU A 87 17.98 8.12 -9.11
CA GLU A 87 18.54 6.90 -9.67
C GLU A 87 18.68 5.75 -8.63
N GLU A 88 18.73 6.11 -7.35
CA GLU A 88 18.86 5.15 -6.23
C GLU A 88 17.52 4.58 -5.77
N LEU A 89 16.40 5.21 -6.15
CA LEU A 89 15.06 4.81 -5.71
C LEU A 89 14.63 3.42 -6.19
N PRO A 90 14.87 2.99 -7.45
CA PRO A 90 14.44 1.67 -7.92
C PRO A 90 15.12 0.53 -7.15
N GLU A 91 16.41 0.65 -6.87
CA GLU A 91 17.16 -0.34 -6.10
C GLU A 91 16.65 -0.41 -4.67
N LEU A 92 16.46 0.74 -4.01
CA LEU A 92 15.89 0.84 -2.68
C LEU A 92 14.53 0.14 -2.57
N VAL A 93 13.63 0.39 -3.53
CA VAL A 93 12.29 -0.21 -3.54
C VAL A 93 12.39 -1.72 -3.74
N ASN A 94 13.21 -2.17 -4.69
CA ASN A 94 13.40 -3.58 -4.97
C ASN A 94 13.94 -4.34 -3.74
N ASP A 95 14.93 -3.80 -3.06
CA ASP A 95 15.47 -4.39 -1.83
C ASP A 95 14.42 -4.42 -0.70
N SER A 96 13.66 -3.33 -0.54
CA SER A 96 12.61 -3.25 0.49
C SER A 96 11.49 -4.26 0.23
N VAL A 97 11.05 -4.39 -1.01
CA VAL A 97 10.06 -5.38 -1.43
C VAL A 97 10.59 -6.79 -1.21
N ARG A 98 11.83 -7.07 -1.58
CA ARG A 98 12.44 -8.40 -1.39
C ARG A 98 12.46 -8.82 0.08
N LEU A 99 12.74 -7.89 1.00
CA LEU A 99 12.75 -8.15 2.44
C LEU A 99 11.36 -8.44 3.02
N THR A 100 10.30 -7.83 2.46
CA THR A 100 8.92 -7.99 2.94
C THR A 100 8.14 -9.06 2.19
N PHE A 101 8.57 -9.44 0.98
CA PHE A 101 7.85 -10.33 0.08
C PHE A 101 7.45 -11.66 0.74
N PHE A 102 8.40 -12.35 1.34
CA PHE A 102 8.15 -13.66 1.97
C PHE A 102 7.18 -13.54 3.15
N ARG A 103 7.29 -12.47 3.92
CA ARG A 103 6.36 -12.17 5.02
C ARG A 103 4.94 -11.93 4.51
N SER A 104 4.75 -11.06 3.51
CA SER A 104 3.45 -10.79 2.90
C SER A 104 2.83 -12.06 2.31
N LEU A 105 3.63 -12.87 1.63
CA LEU A 105 3.17 -14.14 1.07
C LEU A 105 2.73 -15.13 2.16
N MET A 106 3.51 -15.28 3.22
CA MET A 106 3.18 -16.23 4.31
C MET A 106 1.97 -15.76 5.12
N THR A 107 1.85 -14.48 5.45
CA THR A 107 0.68 -13.95 6.16
C THR A 107 -0.59 -14.14 5.34
N THR A 108 -0.55 -13.90 4.05
CA THR A 108 -1.72 -14.12 3.18
C THR A 108 -2.01 -15.60 3.01
N ALA A 109 -1.00 -16.45 2.82
CA ALA A 109 -1.20 -17.90 2.72
C ALA A 109 -1.87 -18.47 3.98
N THR A 110 -1.42 -18.08 5.17
CA THR A 110 -2.04 -18.51 6.43
C THR A 110 -3.48 -18.01 6.61
N THR A 111 -3.84 -16.89 6.04
CA THR A 111 -5.20 -16.34 6.06
C THR A 111 -6.09 -17.01 5.00
N ILE A 112 -5.54 -17.36 3.84
CA ILE A 112 -6.28 -18.03 2.77
C ILE A 112 -6.65 -19.49 3.13
N VAL A 113 -5.82 -20.19 3.88
CA VAL A 113 -6.10 -21.60 4.25
C VAL A 113 -7.45 -21.75 4.96
N PRO A 114 -7.79 -21.03 6.05
CA PRO A 114 -9.12 -21.10 6.65
C PRO A 114 -10.25 -20.72 5.69
N ILE A 115 -10.03 -19.73 4.82
CA ILE A 115 -11.03 -19.30 3.85
C ILE A 115 -11.34 -20.41 2.86
N ILE A 116 -10.33 -21.11 2.35
CA ILE A 116 -10.54 -22.29 1.48
C ILE A 116 -11.31 -23.38 2.22
N CYS A 117 -10.97 -23.65 3.49
CA CYS A 117 -11.71 -24.61 4.30
C CYS A 117 -13.19 -24.21 4.43
N LEU A 118 -13.49 -22.92 4.63
CA LEU A 118 -14.86 -22.43 4.71
C LEU A 118 -15.59 -22.44 3.37
N ILE A 119 -14.89 -22.32 2.25
CA ILE A 119 -15.49 -22.49 0.90
C ILE A 119 -15.88 -23.94 0.66
N VAL A 120 -15.05 -24.90 1.10
CA VAL A 120 -15.27 -26.34 0.83
C VAL A 120 -16.22 -26.97 1.85
N LEU A 121 -16.13 -26.60 3.12
CA LEU A 121 -16.83 -27.25 4.23
C LEU A 121 -17.91 -26.36 4.87
N GLY A 122 -17.96 -25.08 4.52
CA GLY A 122 -18.90 -24.12 5.09
C GLY A 122 -20.30 -24.19 4.47
N SER A 123 -21.20 -23.35 4.97
CA SER A 123 -22.56 -23.24 4.45
C SER A 123 -22.61 -22.36 3.18
N ASN A 124 -23.63 -22.59 2.35
CA ASN A 124 -23.88 -21.77 1.16
C ASN A 124 -24.12 -20.29 1.48
N GLU A 125 -24.59 -19.97 2.68
CA GLU A 125 -24.86 -18.58 3.12
C GLU A 125 -23.61 -17.71 3.19
N ILE A 126 -22.47 -18.32 3.56
CA ILE A 126 -21.18 -17.60 3.67
C ILE A 126 -20.26 -17.81 2.46
N LEU A 127 -20.72 -18.56 1.46
CA LEU A 127 -19.88 -18.92 0.30
C LEU A 127 -19.42 -17.67 -0.46
N ASN A 128 -20.34 -16.78 -0.82
CA ASN A 128 -20.02 -15.55 -1.55
C ASN A 128 -19.09 -14.63 -0.76
N PHE A 129 -19.25 -14.56 0.56
CA PHE A 129 -18.37 -13.84 1.45
C PHE A 129 -16.93 -14.37 1.37
N ASN A 130 -16.76 -15.67 1.49
CA ASN A 130 -15.46 -16.31 1.45
C ASN A 130 -14.79 -16.20 0.07
N ILE A 131 -15.57 -16.31 -1.02
CA ILE A 131 -15.07 -16.08 -2.37
C ILE A 131 -14.58 -14.63 -2.52
N ALA A 132 -15.32 -13.65 -2.03
CA ALA A 132 -14.91 -12.26 -2.05
C ALA A 132 -13.59 -12.05 -1.30
N LEU A 133 -13.45 -12.60 -0.09
CA LEU A 133 -12.23 -12.53 0.69
C LEU A 133 -11.05 -13.18 -0.03
N LEU A 134 -11.24 -14.36 -0.61
CA LEU A 134 -10.19 -15.07 -1.35
C LEU A 134 -9.65 -14.21 -2.50
N VAL A 135 -10.55 -13.71 -3.35
CA VAL A 135 -10.20 -12.86 -4.48
C VAL A 135 -9.54 -11.57 -4.03
N GLY A 136 -10.12 -10.91 -3.04
CA GLY A 136 -9.61 -9.64 -2.51
C GLY A 136 -8.23 -9.77 -1.86
N PHE A 137 -7.96 -10.84 -1.12
CA PHE A 137 -6.65 -11.05 -0.48
C PHE A 137 -5.56 -11.38 -1.49
N ILE A 138 -5.87 -12.15 -2.54
CA ILE A 138 -4.93 -12.39 -3.64
C ILE A 138 -4.63 -11.09 -4.38
N ALA A 139 -5.66 -10.30 -4.69
CA ALA A 139 -5.49 -8.98 -5.31
C ALA A 139 -4.66 -8.05 -4.41
N GLY A 140 -4.90 -8.05 -3.08
CA GLY A 140 -4.21 -7.24 -2.09
C GLY A 140 -2.71 -7.51 -2.00
N VAL A 141 -2.29 -8.76 -2.04
CA VAL A 141 -0.85 -9.10 -2.10
C VAL A 141 -0.20 -8.51 -3.34
N PHE A 142 -0.85 -8.68 -4.49
CA PHE A 142 -0.34 -8.14 -5.74
C PHE A 142 -0.26 -6.61 -5.70
N SER A 143 -1.31 -5.94 -5.26
CA SER A 143 -1.37 -4.49 -5.22
C SER A 143 -0.38 -3.88 -4.22
N SER A 144 -0.23 -4.48 -3.04
CA SER A 144 0.71 -4.02 -2.00
C SER A 144 2.17 -4.15 -2.43
N ILE A 145 2.51 -5.21 -3.17
CA ILE A 145 3.89 -5.45 -3.61
C ILE A 145 4.20 -4.61 -4.86
N TYR A 146 3.34 -4.67 -5.88
CA TYR A 146 3.65 -4.10 -7.19
C TYR A 146 3.06 -2.71 -7.39
N ILE A 147 1.75 -2.51 -7.18
CA ILE A 147 1.08 -1.26 -7.52
C ILE A 147 1.49 -0.14 -6.58
N SER A 148 1.40 -0.38 -5.26
CA SER A 148 1.67 0.65 -4.28
C SER A 148 3.12 1.15 -4.34
N ASN A 149 4.07 0.23 -4.44
CA ASN A 149 5.50 0.56 -4.49
C ASN A 149 5.91 1.21 -5.82
N SER A 150 5.38 0.74 -6.95
CA SER A 150 5.65 1.35 -8.26
C SER A 150 5.09 2.76 -8.34
N LEU A 151 3.88 2.98 -7.83
CA LEU A 151 3.29 4.31 -7.81
C LEU A 151 4.05 5.26 -6.88
N TRP A 152 4.44 4.78 -5.70
CA TRP A 152 5.28 5.56 -4.79
C TRP A 152 6.62 5.93 -5.44
N LEU A 153 7.27 4.99 -6.14
CA LEU A 153 8.52 5.22 -6.87
C LEU A 153 8.38 6.34 -7.90
N ILE A 154 7.28 6.36 -8.65
CA ILE A 154 7.00 7.40 -9.64
C ILE A 154 6.78 8.76 -8.97
N LEU A 155 5.97 8.81 -7.90
CA LEU A 155 5.64 10.05 -7.19
C LEU A 155 6.88 10.65 -6.50
N GLU A 156 7.66 9.81 -5.81
CA GLU A 156 8.86 10.25 -5.11
C GLU A 156 9.98 10.63 -6.10
N GLY A 157 10.11 9.88 -7.19
CA GLY A 157 11.03 10.21 -8.28
C GLY A 157 10.73 11.57 -8.94
N ARG A 158 9.45 11.92 -9.07
CA ARG A 158 9.04 13.26 -9.53
C ARG A 158 9.38 14.35 -8.51
N ARG A 159 9.29 14.05 -7.22
CA ARG A 159 9.64 15.00 -6.15
C ARG A 159 11.13 15.29 -6.13
N LEU A 160 11.97 14.25 -6.19
CA LEU A 160 13.43 14.38 -6.22
C LEU A 160 13.97 14.98 -7.54
N GLY A 161 13.26 14.76 -8.65
CA GLY A 161 13.62 15.33 -9.95
C GLY A 161 13.26 16.80 -10.14
N LYS A 162 12.50 17.41 -9.20
CA LYS A 162 12.26 18.87 -9.25
C LYS A 162 13.52 19.60 -8.82
N PRO A 163 13.97 20.63 -9.57
CA PRO A 163 15.09 21.45 -9.13
C PRO A 163 14.76 22.07 -7.76
N LYS A 164 15.70 21.93 -6.82
CA LYS A 164 15.56 22.55 -5.48
C LYS A 164 15.21 24.02 -5.65
N SER A 165 14.18 24.49 -4.93
CA SER A 165 13.78 25.89 -4.92
C SER A 165 15.00 26.80 -4.67
N LYS A 166 14.99 28.01 -5.27
CA LYS A 166 16.06 29.00 -5.08
C LYS A 166 16.29 29.35 -3.60
N GLU A 167 15.26 29.18 -2.75
CA GLU A 167 15.34 29.41 -1.30
C GLU A 167 16.18 28.36 -0.59
N THR A 168 15.95 27.06 -0.88
CA THR A 168 16.74 25.96 -0.28
C THR A 168 18.22 26.02 -0.69
N LYS A 169 18.51 26.48 -1.93
CA LYS A 169 19.89 26.71 -2.37
C LYS A 169 20.57 27.90 -1.69
N LYS A 170 19.80 28.89 -1.23
CA LYS A 170 20.31 30.02 -0.45
C LYS A 170 20.64 29.59 1.00
N GLU A 171 19.75 28.87 1.63
CA GLU A 171 19.96 28.34 2.99
C GLU A 171 21.16 27.40 3.06
N GLU A 172 21.31 26.47 2.10
CA GLU A 172 22.48 25.58 1.99
C GLU A 172 23.80 26.36 1.77
N LYS A 173 23.76 27.46 1.02
CA LYS A 173 24.94 28.32 0.82
C LYS A 173 25.27 29.14 2.06
N GLU A 174 24.28 29.65 2.77
CA GLU A 174 24.46 30.37 4.03
C GLU A 174 25.00 29.46 5.13
N GLU A 175 24.47 28.22 5.26
CA GLU A 175 25.00 27.21 6.20
C GLU A 175 26.46 26.80 5.88
N MET A 176 26.81 26.65 4.59
CA MET A 176 28.18 26.34 4.20
C MET A 176 29.15 27.50 4.48
N GLN A 177 28.71 28.74 4.31
CA GLN A 177 29.50 29.92 4.65
C GLN A 177 29.73 30.05 6.14
N ILE A 178 28.72 29.78 6.97
CA ILE A 178 28.82 29.80 8.45
C ILE A 178 29.77 28.70 8.94
N LYS A 179 29.73 27.50 8.35
CA LYS A 179 30.66 26.41 8.69
C LYS A 179 32.10 26.69 8.25
N GLY A 180 32.29 27.42 7.14
CA GLY A 180 33.62 27.80 6.66
C GLY A 180 34.29 28.96 7.43
N ILE A 181 33.52 29.68 8.25
CA ILE A 181 34.06 30.78 9.11
C ILE A 181 34.55 30.25 10.47
N ASN A 182 34.17 29.04 10.87
CA ASN A 182 34.50 28.40 12.14
C ASN A 182 35.63 27.36 12.03
N CYS A 183 36.44 27.38 10.98
CA CYS A 183 37.68 26.58 10.83
C CYS A 183 38.92 27.45 10.95
#